data_4279c5431ced554593ca6cdddf7ed7cd
#
_entry.id   4279c5431ced554593ca6cdddf7ed7cd
#
_cell.length_a   1.000
_cell.length_b   1.000
_cell.length_c   1.000
_cell.angle_alpha   90.00
_cell.angle_beta   90.00
_cell.angle_gamma   90.00
#
_symmetry.space_group_name_H-M   'P 1'
#
loop_
_entity.id
_entity.type
_entity.pdbx_description
1 polymer ?
#
loop_
_entity_poly.entity_id
_entity_poly.type
_entity_poly.pdbx_seq_one_letter_code
_entity_poly.pdbx_strand_id
1 'polypeptide(L)'
;TGEFNRIIQKGTAIVDVGFGSAQISLFDKDTLVTTQSLPLGTLRISSQLARIPASVKDHCLHIEEIVDNELLTFRKMYLKDRHIDNLIGIGTNIAYLMRQLGMNTAADRADAAAMEVFYKRLSQMTLDQIEENFSVNSEYAPLLLPAAAVYRRVMEATGASQFWIPGIGLCDGIAAEYASSSRLIRFNHNFENDILAAARNMAKRYKCHAGHNQTLEQYALSIFDATRKFHGMG
;
A
#
# COMPACT_ATOMS: atom_id res chain seq x y z
N THR A 1 -6.79 17.58 0.87
CA THR A 1 -7.98 18.17 0.22
C THR A 1 -9.25 17.63 0.87
N GLY A 2 -10.39 18.38 0.77
CA GLY A 2 -11.66 17.96 1.41
C GLY A 2 -12.22 16.65 0.90
N GLU A 3 -11.86 16.21 -0.31
CA GLU A 3 -12.27 14.93 -0.89
C GLU A 3 -11.51 13.76 -0.25
N PHE A 4 -10.22 13.88 -0.02
CA PHE A 4 -9.43 12.88 0.69
C PHE A 4 -10.00 12.62 2.10
N ASN A 5 -10.32 13.69 2.83
CA ASN A 5 -10.91 13.57 4.18
C ASN A 5 -12.28 12.84 4.18
N ARG A 6 -13.03 12.87 3.08
CA ARG A 6 -14.28 12.11 2.96
C ARG A 6 -14.01 10.63 2.68
N ILE A 7 -12.98 10.33 1.89
CA ILE A 7 -12.65 8.96 1.49
C ILE A 7 -12.18 8.16 2.69
N ILE A 8 -11.28 8.70 3.51
CA ILE A 8 -10.73 8.00 4.68
C ILE A 8 -11.71 7.83 5.84
N GLN A 9 -12.89 8.49 5.81
CA GLN A 9 -13.98 8.21 6.77
C GLN A 9 -14.66 6.85 6.54
N LYS A 10 -14.49 6.28 5.35
CA LYS A 10 -14.92 4.93 5.03
C LYS A 10 -13.72 3.98 5.09
N GLY A 11 -13.99 2.69 5.18
CA GLY A 11 -12.91 1.70 5.12
C GLY A 11 -12.04 1.93 3.89
N THR A 12 -10.78 2.24 4.10
CA THR A 12 -9.83 2.60 3.03
C THR A 12 -8.54 1.81 3.17
N ALA A 13 -8.05 1.26 2.06
CA ALA A 13 -6.72 0.68 1.96
C ALA A 13 -5.82 1.59 1.13
N ILE A 14 -4.65 1.93 1.67
CA ILE A 14 -3.58 2.61 0.92
C ILE A 14 -2.54 1.55 0.56
N VAL A 15 -2.17 1.47 -0.70
CA VAL A 15 -1.25 0.45 -1.23
C VAL A 15 -0.11 1.10 -1.97
N ASP A 16 1.10 0.80 -1.54
CA ASP A 16 2.35 1.15 -2.21
C ASP A 16 3.07 -0.14 -2.66
N VAL A 17 3.14 -0.36 -3.95
CA VAL A 17 3.88 -1.51 -4.51
C VAL A 17 5.26 -1.03 -4.95
N GLY A 18 6.24 -1.30 -4.11
CA GLY A 18 7.65 -1.02 -4.40
C GLY A 18 8.34 -2.15 -5.18
N PHE A 19 9.66 -2.08 -5.29
CA PHE A 19 10.45 -3.11 -5.95
C PHE A 19 10.64 -4.37 -5.09
N GLY A 20 10.80 -4.22 -3.77
CA GLY A 20 11.07 -5.32 -2.83
C GLY A 20 9.85 -5.84 -2.08
N SER A 21 8.86 -5.00 -1.86
CA SER A 21 7.66 -5.30 -1.07
C SER A 21 6.46 -4.45 -1.51
N ALA A 22 5.27 -4.88 -1.13
CA ALA A 22 4.07 -4.07 -1.16
C ALA A 22 3.66 -3.71 0.28
N GLN A 23 3.45 -2.44 0.53
CA GLN A 23 2.95 -1.95 1.81
C GLN A 23 1.45 -1.68 1.71
N ILE A 24 0.69 -2.25 2.64
CA ILE A 24 -0.77 -2.07 2.70
C ILE A 24 -1.12 -1.48 4.06
N SER A 25 -1.68 -0.27 4.06
CA SER A 25 -2.17 0.42 5.25
C SER A 25 -3.69 0.48 5.22
N LEU A 26 -4.33 0.00 6.28
CA LEU A 26 -5.79 0.02 6.41
C LEU A 26 -6.21 1.12 7.36
N PHE A 27 -7.18 1.91 6.93
CA PHE A 27 -7.81 2.96 7.72
C PHE A 27 -9.31 2.68 7.90
N ASP A 28 -9.82 3.01 9.05
CA ASP A 28 -11.25 3.03 9.36
C ASP A 28 -11.56 4.30 10.15
N LYS A 29 -12.49 5.11 9.66
CA LYS A 29 -12.87 6.39 10.27
C LYS A 29 -11.68 7.28 10.62
N ASP A 30 -10.81 7.49 9.64
CA ASP A 30 -9.60 8.32 9.78
C ASP A 30 -8.57 7.80 10.81
N THR A 31 -8.66 6.54 11.20
CA THR A 31 -7.76 5.93 12.17
C THR A 31 -7.03 4.76 11.53
N LEU A 32 -5.72 4.71 11.71
CA LEU A 32 -4.91 3.59 11.23
C LEU A 32 -5.24 2.31 11.99
N VAL A 33 -5.67 1.31 11.26
CA VAL A 33 -5.93 -0.04 11.80
C VAL A 33 -4.65 -0.85 11.84
N THR A 34 -3.92 -0.86 10.74
CA THR A 34 -2.66 -1.59 10.58
C THR A 34 -1.91 -1.11 9.35
N THR A 35 -0.60 -1.27 9.37
CA THR A 35 0.26 -1.23 8.19
C THR A 35 1.03 -2.54 8.12
N GLN A 36 1.00 -3.19 6.97
CA GLN A 36 1.70 -4.45 6.74
C GLN A 36 2.58 -4.33 5.49
N SER A 37 3.80 -4.84 5.59
CA SER A 37 4.70 -5.01 4.45
C SER A 37 4.69 -6.47 4.04
N LEU A 38 4.26 -6.72 2.81
CA LEU A 38 4.23 -8.05 2.20
C LEU A 38 5.36 -8.19 1.19
N PRO A 39 5.97 -9.37 1.02
CA PRO A 39 7.08 -9.57 0.09
C PRO A 39 6.61 -9.65 -1.38
N LEU A 40 5.75 -8.71 -1.77
CA LEU A 40 5.08 -8.58 -3.08
C LEU A 40 5.65 -7.44 -3.93
N GLY A 41 6.96 -7.20 -3.84
CA GLY A 41 7.61 -6.21 -4.70
C GLY A 41 7.76 -6.69 -6.14
N THR A 42 7.66 -5.76 -7.08
CA THR A 42 7.68 -6.07 -8.52
C THR A 42 8.97 -6.73 -8.98
N LEU A 43 10.12 -6.23 -8.54
CA LEU A 43 11.41 -6.82 -8.87
C LEU A 43 11.62 -8.18 -8.17
N ARG A 44 11.13 -8.32 -6.95
CA ARG A 44 11.18 -9.61 -6.23
C ARG A 44 10.41 -10.68 -6.99
N ILE A 45 9.18 -10.40 -7.42
CA ILE A 45 8.35 -11.34 -8.18
C ILE A 45 9.01 -11.64 -9.53
N SER A 46 9.42 -10.61 -10.27
CA SER A 46 10.10 -10.78 -11.56
C SER A 46 11.36 -11.64 -11.45
N SER A 47 12.17 -11.44 -10.41
CA SER A 47 13.36 -12.26 -10.17
C SER A 47 13.06 -13.72 -9.83
N GLN A 48 11.93 -14.01 -9.23
CA GLN A 48 11.47 -15.39 -9.01
C GLN A 48 11.05 -16.05 -10.32
N LEU A 49 10.30 -15.32 -11.16
CA LEU A 49 9.86 -15.81 -12.46
C LEU A 49 11.03 -16.10 -13.41
N ALA A 50 12.04 -15.26 -13.42
CA ALA A 50 13.22 -15.44 -14.26
C ALA A 50 13.99 -16.77 -14.00
N ARG A 51 13.73 -17.42 -12.87
CA ARG A 51 14.32 -18.73 -12.51
C ARG A 51 13.49 -19.92 -13.01
N ILE A 52 12.29 -19.65 -13.53
CA ILE A 52 11.34 -20.69 -13.95
C ILE A 52 11.26 -20.65 -15.48
N PRO A 53 11.76 -21.68 -16.18
CA PRO A 53 11.56 -21.81 -17.63
C PRO A 53 10.10 -22.17 -17.88
N ALA A 54 9.29 -21.17 -18.17
CA ALA A 54 7.86 -21.34 -18.35
C ALA A 54 7.33 -20.42 -19.46
N SER A 55 6.16 -20.73 -20.00
CA SER A 55 5.46 -19.83 -20.91
C SER A 55 4.95 -18.58 -20.21
N VAL A 56 4.61 -17.53 -20.96
CA VAL A 56 3.99 -16.33 -20.40
C VAL A 56 2.73 -16.65 -19.61
N LYS A 57 1.93 -17.62 -20.07
CA LYS A 57 0.72 -18.06 -19.35
C LYS A 57 1.05 -18.70 -18.01
N ASP A 58 2.09 -19.52 -17.95
CA ASP A 58 2.54 -20.14 -16.70
C ASP A 58 3.08 -19.08 -15.74
N HIS A 59 3.79 -18.07 -16.24
CA HIS A 59 4.24 -16.94 -15.44
C HIS A 59 3.06 -16.19 -14.79
N CYS A 60 1.96 -15.95 -15.52
CA CYS A 60 0.77 -15.30 -14.95
C CYS A 60 0.20 -16.12 -13.79
N LEU A 61 0.07 -17.44 -13.96
CA LEU A 61 -0.41 -18.34 -12.90
C LEU A 61 0.51 -18.31 -11.67
N HIS A 62 1.81 -18.34 -11.88
CA HIS A 62 2.78 -18.25 -10.76
C HIS A 62 2.71 -16.91 -10.03
N ILE A 63 2.55 -15.79 -10.76
CA ILE A 63 2.38 -14.48 -10.13
C ILE A 63 1.13 -14.48 -9.25
N GLU A 64 0.01 -14.98 -9.78
CA GLU A 64 -1.25 -15.02 -9.04
C GLU A 64 -1.12 -15.90 -7.79
N GLU A 65 -0.48 -17.05 -7.88
CA GLU A 65 -0.23 -17.95 -6.75
C GLU A 65 0.64 -17.27 -5.67
N ILE A 66 1.73 -16.61 -6.07
CA ILE A 66 2.60 -15.87 -5.14
C ILE A 66 1.78 -14.80 -4.41
N VAL A 67 1.02 -14.00 -5.16
CA VAL A 67 0.25 -12.90 -4.59
C VAL A 67 -0.85 -13.41 -3.66
N ASP A 68 -1.57 -14.46 -4.06
CA ASP A 68 -2.64 -15.04 -3.26
C ASP A 68 -2.14 -15.64 -1.95
N ASN A 69 -1.02 -16.36 -1.99
CA ASN A 69 -0.42 -16.95 -0.79
C ASN A 69 -0.04 -15.87 0.23
N GLU A 70 0.57 -14.77 -0.21
CA GLU A 70 0.93 -13.67 0.68
C GLU A 70 -0.30 -12.90 1.18
N LEU A 71 -1.31 -12.71 0.34
CA LEU A 71 -2.55 -12.05 0.74
C LEU A 71 -3.44 -12.91 1.64
N LEU A 72 -3.29 -14.25 1.63
CA LEU A 72 -4.14 -15.15 2.40
C LEU A 72 -4.13 -14.82 3.90
N THR A 73 -2.94 -14.65 4.46
CA THR A 73 -2.77 -14.30 5.87
C THR A 73 -3.30 -12.89 6.14
N PHE A 74 -2.99 -11.94 5.28
CA PHE A 74 -3.48 -10.56 5.39
C PHE A 74 -5.01 -10.50 5.39
N ARG A 75 -5.67 -11.20 4.47
CA ARG A 75 -7.14 -11.29 4.40
C ARG A 75 -7.75 -11.85 5.68
N LYS A 76 -7.25 -13.00 6.14
CA LYS A 76 -7.76 -13.66 7.36
C LYS A 76 -7.59 -12.79 8.60
N MET A 77 -6.51 -12.05 8.65
CA MET A 77 -6.12 -11.31 9.84
C MET A 77 -6.71 -9.90 9.91
N TYR A 78 -6.87 -9.24 8.78
CA TYR A 78 -7.17 -7.82 8.75
C TYR A 78 -8.44 -7.45 8.00
N LEU A 79 -8.91 -8.29 7.06
CA LEU A 79 -10.06 -7.98 6.21
C LEU A 79 -11.34 -8.75 6.59
N LYS A 80 -11.25 -9.84 7.39
CA LYS A 80 -12.38 -10.75 7.67
C LYS A 80 -13.67 -10.03 8.09
N ASP A 81 -13.55 -9.01 8.95
CA ASP A 81 -14.68 -8.31 9.55
C ASP A 81 -14.69 -6.83 9.15
N ARG A 82 -14.10 -6.48 7.99
CA ARG A 82 -13.98 -5.10 7.50
C ARG A 82 -14.50 -4.97 6.10
N HIS A 83 -15.22 -3.89 5.87
CA HIS A 83 -15.59 -3.45 4.54
C HIS A 83 -14.63 -2.35 4.09
N ILE A 84 -13.99 -2.55 2.95
CA ILE A 84 -13.10 -1.56 2.34
C ILE A 84 -13.79 -1.01 1.11
N ASP A 85 -14.20 0.25 1.19
CA ASP A 85 -14.88 0.94 0.09
C ASP A 85 -13.91 1.46 -0.96
N ASN A 86 -12.74 1.91 -0.50
CA ASN A 86 -11.79 2.62 -1.33
C ASN A 86 -10.40 1.99 -1.27
N LEU A 87 -9.77 1.92 -2.43
CA LEU A 87 -8.34 1.62 -2.56
C LEU A 87 -7.62 2.85 -3.08
N ILE A 88 -6.51 3.22 -2.45
CA ILE A 88 -5.64 4.31 -2.89
C ILE A 88 -4.29 3.71 -3.26
N GLY A 89 -3.90 3.84 -4.52
CA GLY A 89 -2.57 3.44 -4.98
C GLY A 89 -1.62 4.62 -4.97
N ILE A 90 -0.46 4.45 -4.35
CA ILE A 90 0.59 5.45 -4.31
C ILE A 90 1.91 4.87 -4.84
N GLY A 91 2.88 5.74 -5.11
CA GLY A 91 4.19 5.35 -5.58
C GLY A 91 4.36 5.31 -7.10
N THR A 92 5.59 5.03 -7.52
CA THR A 92 6.01 5.16 -8.94
C THR A 92 5.35 4.11 -9.83
N ASN A 93 5.23 2.87 -9.36
CA ASN A 93 4.71 1.77 -10.19
C ASN A 93 3.27 2.00 -10.59
N ILE A 94 2.40 2.45 -9.67
CA ILE A 94 1.00 2.71 -10.00
C ILE A 94 0.84 3.95 -10.88
N ALA A 95 1.59 5.01 -10.61
CA ALA A 95 1.56 6.22 -11.45
C ALA A 95 2.00 5.90 -12.89
N TYR A 96 2.95 4.99 -13.03
CA TYR A 96 3.38 4.51 -14.34
C TYR A 96 2.29 3.68 -15.04
N LEU A 97 1.69 2.70 -14.36
CA LEU A 97 0.59 1.88 -14.89
C LEU A 97 -0.58 2.75 -15.37
N MET A 98 -0.91 3.81 -14.65
CA MET A 98 -2.00 4.73 -15.00
C MET A 98 -1.78 5.48 -16.29
N ARG A 99 -0.55 5.94 -16.54
CA ARG A 99 -0.23 6.60 -17.84
C ARG A 99 -0.47 5.65 -19.00
N GLN A 100 -0.19 4.37 -18.82
CA GLN A 100 -0.35 3.34 -19.85
C GLN A 100 -1.82 2.94 -20.07
N LEU A 101 -2.67 3.11 -19.06
CA LEU A 101 -4.11 2.93 -19.20
C LEU A 101 -4.79 4.03 -20.01
N GLY A 102 -4.03 5.07 -20.43
CA GLY A 102 -4.61 6.24 -21.11
C GLY A 102 -5.58 7.02 -20.22
N MET A 103 -5.54 6.78 -18.92
CA MET A 103 -6.38 7.50 -17.96
C MET A 103 -5.85 8.92 -17.83
N ASN A 104 -6.72 9.86 -18.14
CA ASN A 104 -6.42 11.27 -17.98
C ASN A 104 -6.17 11.53 -16.48
N THR A 105 -5.02 12.08 -16.15
CA THR A 105 -4.62 12.40 -14.77
C THR A 105 -5.63 13.29 -14.03
N ALA A 106 -6.60 13.86 -14.73
CA ALA A 106 -7.68 14.66 -14.15
C ALA A 106 -8.77 13.84 -13.46
N ALA A 107 -8.89 12.54 -13.77
CA ALA A 107 -9.92 11.67 -13.15
C ALA A 107 -9.40 10.89 -11.95
N ASP A 108 -8.09 10.70 -11.81
CA ASP A 108 -7.37 10.05 -10.69
C ASP A 108 -7.98 8.73 -10.18
N ARG A 109 -8.88 8.11 -10.97
CA ARG A 109 -9.66 6.93 -10.57
C ARG A 109 -9.68 5.87 -11.65
N ALA A 110 -9.53 4.62 -11.22
CA ALA A 110 -9.79 3.44 -12.01
C ALA A 110 -10.89 2.61 -11.32
N ASP A 111 -11.65 1.88 -12.12
CA ASP A 111 -12.50 0.83 -11.58
C ASP A 111 -11.80 -0.55 -11.70
N ALA A 112 -12.36 -1.54 -11.04
CA ALA A 112 -11.83 -2.89 -11.08
C ALA A 112 -11.86 -3.48 -12.50
N ALA A 113 -12.82 -3.08 -13.32
CA ALA A 113 -12.96 -3.59 -14.69
C ALA A 113 -11.81 -3.08 -15.59
N ALA A 114 -11.43 -1.80 -15.45
CA ALA A 114 -10.31 -1.24 -16.19
C ALA A 114 -8.99 -1.92 -15.81
N MET A 115 -8.78 -2.20 -14.52
CA MET A 115 -7.58 -2.91 -14.06
C MET A 115 -7.55 -4.36 -14.57
N GLU A 116 -8.69 -5.04 -14.58
CA GLU A 116 -8.81 -6.40 -15.12
C GLU A 116 -8.52 -6.46 -16.62
N VAL A 117 -9.06 -5.52 -17.39
CA VAL A 117 -8.77 -5.42 -18.85
C VAL A 117 -7.29 -5.17 -19.09
N PHE A 118 -6.68 -4.28 -18.32
CA PHE A 118 -5.26 -3.98 -18.43
C PHE A 118 -4.37 -5.19 -18.09
N TYR A 119 -4.67 -5.86 -16.96
CA TYR A 119 -3.96 -7.08 -16.60
C TYR A 119 -4.06 -8.15 -17.67
N LYS A 120 -5.26 -8.42 -18.20
CA LYS A 120 -5.46 -9.37 -19.30
C LYS A 120 -4.67 -9.00 -20.55
N ARG A 121 -4.59 -7.71 -20.88
CA ARG A 121 -3.78 -7.25 -22.00
C ARG A 121 -2.30 -7.53 -21.77
N LEU A 122 -1.76 -7.19 -20.60
CA LEU A 122 -0.36 -7.47 -20.24
C LEU A 122 -0.05 -8.98 -20.24
N SER A 123 -0.97 -9.80 -19.74
CA SER A 123 -0.78 -11.25 -19.62
C SER A 123 -0.72 -12.00 -20.97
N GLN A 124 -1.05 -11.31 -22.06
CA GLN A 124 -0.98 -11.86 -23.43
C GLN A 124 0.23 -11.37 -24.22
N MET A 125 1.04 -10.47 -23.65
CA MET A 125 2.17 -9.87 -24.33
C MET A 125 3.50 -10.51 -23.92
N THR A 126 4.42 -10.58 -24.87
CA THR A 126 5.85 -10.83 -24.58
C THR A 126 6.50 -9.58 -24.03
N LEU A 127 7.69 -9.70 -23.44
CA LEU A 127 8.43 -8.54 -22.94
C LEU A 127 8.72 -7.53 -24.05
N ASP A 128 9.14 -7.99 -25.23
CA ASP A 128 9.39 -7.12 -26.39
C ASP A 128 8.13 -6.34 -26.80
N GLN A 129 6.96 -7.01 -26.79
CA GLN A 129 5.69 -6.35 -27.06
C GLN A 129 5.32 -5.33 -25.97
N ILE A 130 5.66 -5.60 -24.71
CA ILE A 130 5.45 -4.65 -23.61
C ILE A 130 6.35 -3.41 -23.80
N GLU A 131 7.63 -3.63 -24.11
CA GLU A 131 8.58 -2.54 -24.40
C GLU A 131 8.07 -1.62 -25.52
N GLU A 132 7.67 -2.21 -26.64
CA GLU A 132 7.19 -1.47 -27.80
C GLU A 132 5.86 -0.77 -27.55
N ASN A 133 4.84 -1.49 -27.05
CA ASN A 133 3.49 -0.93 -26.86
C ASN A 133 3.40 0.14 -25.78
N PHE A 134 4.25 0.02 -24.75
CA PHE A 134 4.21 0.95 -23.61
C PHE A 134 5.40 1.91 -23.56
N SER A 135 6.28 1.87 -24.56
CA SER A 135 7.49 2.70 -24.63
C SER A 135 8.31 2.66 -23.35
N VAL A 136 8.51 1.46 -22.83
CA VAL A 136 9.31 1.19 -21.63
C VAL A 136 10.64 0.56 -22.01
N ASN A 137 11.63 0.76 -21.17
CA ASN A 137 12.91 0.06 -21.34
C ASN A 137 12.82 -1.41 -20.85
N SER A 138 13.80 -2.22 -21.24
CA SER A 138 13.91 -3.63 -20.88
C SER A 138 14.01 -3.91 -19.39
N GLU A 139 14.42 -2.94 -18.58
CA GLU A 139 14.48 -3.07 -17.12
C GLU A 139 13.10 -2.93 -16.48
N TYR A 140 12.22 -2.13 -17.07
CA TYR A 140 10.87 -1.86 -16.55
C TYR A 140 9.81 -2.82 -17.09
N ALA A 141 9.94 -3.30 -18.32
CA ALA A 141 8.96 -4.18 -18.96
C ALA A 141 8.60 -5.39 -18.09
N PRO A 142 9.56 -6.14 -17.50
CA PRO A 142 9.24 -7.29 -16.66
C PRO A 142 8.58 -6.96 -15.32
N LEU A 143 8.51 -5.69 -14.94
CA LEU A 143 7.90 -5.24 -13.68
C LEU A 143 6.42 -4.90 -13.80
N LEU A 144 5.93 -4.64 -15.03
CA LEU A 144 4.56 -4.17 -15.25
C LEU A 144 3.51 -5.24 -14.92
N LEU A 145 3.71 -6.46 -15.38
CA LEU A 145 2.78 -7.56 -15.12
C LEU A 145 2.68 -7.89 -13.62
N PRO A 146 3.79 -8.05 -12.89
CA PRO A 146 3.75 -8.19 -11.42
C PRO A 146 3.04 -7.03 -10.72
N ALA A 147 3.30 -5.78 -11.11
CA ALA A 147 2.64 -4.63 -10.51
C ALA A 147 1.12 -4.67 -10.72
N ALA A 148 0.68 -4.89 -11.95
CA ALA A 148 -0.75 -4.99 -12.28
C ALA A 148 -1.43 -6.14 -11.54
N ALA A 149 -0.76 -7.29 -11.42
CA ALA A 149 -1.27 -8.44 -10.68
C ALA A 149 -1.48 -8.13 -9.20
N VAL A 150 -0.48 -7.50 -8.54
CA VAL A 150 -0.59 -7.16 -7.12
C VAL A 150 -1.76 -6.20 -6.88
N TYR A 151 -1.87 -5.10 -7.64
CA TYR A 151 -2.99 -4.17 -7.47
C TYR A 151 -4.33 -4.82 -7.74
N ARG A 152 -4.46 -5.61 -8.81
CA ARG A 152 -5.67 -6.36 -9.13
C ARG A 152 -6.11 -7.28 -7.98
N ARG A 153 -5.18 -8.10 -7.46
CA ARG A 153 -5.48 -9.06 -6.40
C ARG A 153 -5.76 -8.39 -5.06
N VAL A 154 -5.13 -7.25 -4.77
CA VAL A 154 -5.48 -6.44 -3.59
C VAL A 154 -6.88 -5.85 -3.72
N MET A 155 -7.29 -5.36 -4.91
CA MET A 155 -8.68 -4.92 -5.15
C MET A 155 -9.67 -6.05 -4.91
N GLU A 156 -9.44 -7.23 -5.47
CA GLU A 156 -10.30 -8.41 -5.24
C GLU A 156 -10.34 -8.80 -3.76
N ALA A 157 -9.20 -8.79 -3.09
CA ALA A 157 -9.09 -9.18 -1.69
C ALA A 157 -9.83 -8.23 -0.75
N THR A 158 -9.81 -6.94 -1.06
CA THR A 158 -10.49 -5.89 -0.28
C THR A 158 -11.96 -5.74 -0.64
N GLY A 159 -12.36 -6.13 -1.86
CA GLY A 159 -13.68 -5.86 -2.39
C GLY A 159 -13.93 -4.38 -2.71
N ALA A 160 -12.88 -3.56 -2.76
CA ALA A 160 -12.98 -2.14 -3.04
C ALA A 160 -13.54 -1.90 -4.45
N SER A 161 -14.58 -1.10 -4.55
CA SER A 161 -15.23 -0.75 -5.81
C SER A 161 -14.52 0.38 -6.55
N GLN A 162 -13.76 1.18 -5.82
CA GLN A 162 -13.06 2.36 -6.33
C GLN A 162 -11.55 2.26 -6.07
N PHE A 163 -10.77 2.55 -7.11
CA PHE A 163 -9.32 2.63 -7.03
C PHE A 163 -8.90 4.05 -7.38
N TRP A 164 -8.36 4.74 -6.40
CA TRP A 164 -7.91 6.11 -6.56
C TRP A 164 -6.39 6.18 -6.63
N ILE A 165 -5.87 6.98 -7.55
CA ILE A 165 -4.45 7.07 -7.84
C ILE A 165 -4.08 8.55 -7.92
N PRO A 166 -3.74 9.17 -6.80
CA PRO A 166 -3.47 10.61 -6.72
C PRO A 166 -2.14 11.02 -7.37
N GLY A 167 -1.35 10.08 -7.89
CA GLY A 167 -0.07 10.38 -8.53
C GLY A 167 1.02 10.88 -7.58
N ILE A 168 0.91 10.55 -6.29
CA ILE A 168 1.86 10.94 -5.25
C ILE A 168 2.70 9.75 -4.78
N GLY A 169 3.87 10.05 -4.22
CA GLY A 169 4.80 9.07 -3.69
C GLY A 169 5.47 9.55 -2.41
N LEU A 170 6.49 8.82 -1.97
CA LEU A 170 7.21 9.10 -0.73
C LEU A 170 7.83 10.51 -0.71
N CYS A 171 8.39 10.97 -1.83
CA CYS A 171 9.00 12.30 -1.91
C CYS A 171 8.00 13.42 -1.67
N ASP A 172 6.76 13.25 -2.15
CA ASP A 172 5.69 14.23 -1.92
C ASP A 172 5.29 14.27 -0.45
N GLY A 173 5.28 13.11 0.23
CA GLY A 173 5.05 13.00 1.66
C GLY A 173 6.13 13.73 2.48
N ILE A 174 7.40 13.51 2.16
CA ILE A 174 8.54 14.18 2.81
C ILE A 174 8.48 15.70 2.60
N ALA A 175 8.22 16.14 1.37
CA ALA A 175 8.07 17.56 1.05
C ALA A 175 6.90 18.20 1.82
N ALA A 176 5.78 17.49 1.94
CA ALA A 176 4.61 17.94 2.69
C ALA A 176 4.90 18.03 4.21
N GLU A 177 5.62 17.06 4.77
CA GLU A 177 6.05 17.07 6.17
C GLU A 177 6.97 18.28 6.46
N TYR A 178 7.94 18.53 5.59
CA TYR A 178 8.82 19.69 5.68
C TYR A 178 8.04 21.01 5.60
N ALA A 179 7.09 21.12 4.66
CA ALA A 179 6.23 22.29 4.54
C ALA A 179 5.34 22.49 5.77
N SER A 180 4.87 21.41 6.40
CA SER A 180 4.10 21.46 7.63
C SER A 180 4.95 21.93 8.82
N SER A 181 6.16 21.39 8.98
CA SER A 181 7.11 21.82 10.02
C SER A 181 7.49 23.28 9.88
N SER A 182 7.57 23.77 8.65
CA SER A 182 7.80 25.19 8.31
C SER A 182 6.55 26.05 8.37
N ARG A 183 5.42 25.52 8.82
CA ARG A 183 4.10 26.20 8.93
C ARG A 183 3.53 26.72 7.61
N LEU A 184 4.01 26.22 6.46
CA LEU A 184 3.48 26.57 5.13
C LEU A 184 2.16 25.86 4.83
N ILE A 185 1.99 24.65 5.37
CA ILE A 185 0.75 23.89 5.31
C ILE A 185 0.37 23.39 6.71
N ARG A 186 -0.88 22.97 6.88
CA ARG A 186 -1.35 22.29 8.09
C ARG A 186 -2.01 20.98 7.72
N PHE A 187 -1.63 19.91 8.40
CA PHE A 187 -2.37 18.66 8.38
C PHE A 187 -3.51 18.70 9.39
N ASN A 188 -4.69 18.26 8.99
CA ASN A 188 -5.81 18.06 9.91
C ASN A 188 -5.76 16.67 10.57
N HIS A 189 -4.90 15.78 10.06
CA HIS A 189 -4.73 14.43 10.56
C HIS A 189 -3.61 14.39 11.62
N ASN A 190 -3.82 13.63 12.70
CA ASN A 190 -2.83 13.45 13.76
C ASN A 190 -2.12 12.09 13.59
N PHE A 191 -0.92 12.12 13.03
CA PHE A 191 -0.12 10.92 12.78
C PHE A 191 0.37 10.22 14.06
N GLU A 192 0.51 10.95 15.18
CA GLU A 192 0.88 10.35 16.47
C GLU A 192 -0.24 9.43 16.98
N ASN A 193 -1.48 9.83 16.78
CA ASN A 193 -2.64 9.00 17.11
C ASN A 193 -2.67 7.70 16.30
N ASP A 194 -2.17 7.70 15.06
CA ASP A 194 -2.07 6.49 14.26
C ASP A 194 -1.09 5.47 14.86
N ILE A 195 0.06 5.94 15.35
CA ILE A 195 1.05 5.08 16.02
C ILE A 195 0.43 4.43 17.25
N LEU A 196 -0.26 5.23 18.08
CA LEU A 196 -0.94 4.74 19.26
C LEU A 196 -2.08 3.78 18.93
N ALA A 197 -2.86 4.07 17.90
CA ALA A 197 -3.95 3.21 17.44
C ALA A 197 -3.41 1.87 16.92
N ALA A 198 -2.34 1.89 16.14
CA ALA A 198 -1.68 0.69 15.64
C ALA A 198 -1.13 -0.18 16.79
N ALA A 199 -0.47 0.44 17.78
CA ALA A 199 0.02 -0.26 18.97
C ALA A 199 -1.12 -0.88 19.78
N ARG A 200 -2.22 -0.16 20.01
CA ARG A 200 -3.41 -0.69 20.70
C ARG A 200 -4.07 -1.85 19.94
N ASN A 201 -4.17 -1.75 18.63
CA ASN A 201 -4.71 -2.83 17.80
C ASN A 201 -3.82 -4.08 17.86
N MET A 202 -2.50 -3.89 17.88
CA MET A 202 -1.53 -4.97 18.05
C MET A 202 -1.68 -5.63 19.43
N ALA A 203 -1.73 -4.84 20.50
CA ALA A 203 -1.93 -5.34 21.87
C ALA A 203 -3.23 -6.14 22.03
N LYS A 204 -4.34 -5.63 21.47
CA LYS A 204 -5.64 -6.33 21.44
C LYS A 204 -5.55 -7.66 20.70
N ARG A 205 -4.89 -7.69 19.56
CA ARG A 205 -4.74 -8.88 18.73
C ARG A 205 -3.97 -9.98 19.44
N TYR A 206 -2.86 -9.64 20.08
CA TYR A 206 -2.03 -10.60 20.81
C TYR A 206 -2.53 -10.85 22.24
N LYS A 207 -3.73 -10.35 22.57
CA LYS A 207 -4.35 -10.50 23.88
C LYS A 207 -3.43 -10.08 25.02
N CYS A 208 -2.67 -9.01 24.82
CA CYS A 208 -1.81 -8.46 25.85
C CYS A 208 -2.62 -8.05 27.08
N HIS A 209 -2.05 -8.21 28.27
CA HIS A 209 -2.70 -7.84 29.52
C HIS A 209 -2.75 -6.32 29.68
N ALA A 210 -3.94 -5.74 29.55
CA ALA A 210 -4.12 -4.28 29.49
C ALA A 210 -3.54 -3.54 30.73
N GLY A 211 -3.78 -4.07 31.93
CA GLY A 211 -3.27 -3.46 33.17
C GLY A 211 -1.74 -3.48 33.25
N HIS A 212 -1.09 -4.55 32.78
CA HIS A 212 0.35 -4.63 32.74
C HIS A 212 0.95 -3.62 31.74
N ASN A 213 0.36 -3.54 30.54
CA ASN A 213 0.81 -2.57 29.53
C ASN A 213 0.68 -1.13 30.02
N GLN A 214 -0.44 -0.80 30.67
CA GLN A 214 -0.64 0.53 31.25
C GLN A 214 0.40 0.87 32.33
N THR A 215 0.73 -0.09 33.17
CA THR A 215 1.76 0.08 34.20
C THR A 215 3.13 0.28 33.58
N LEU A 216 3.49 -0.48 32.54
CA LEU A 216 4.74 -0.31 31.79
C LEU A 216 4.82 1.05 31.12
N GLU A 217 3.73 1.50 30.48
CA GLU A 217 3.63 2.83 29.88
C GLU A 217 3.90 3.94 30.90
N GLN A 218 3.25 3.88 32.07
CA GLN A 218 3.44 4.84 33.15
C GLN A 218 4.89 4.87 33.66
N TYR A 219 5.50 3.70 33.86
CA TYR A 219 6.89 3.64 34.29
C TYR A 219 7.85 4.16 33.24
N ALA A 220 7.64 3.81 31.97
CA ALA A 220 8.46 4.30 30.86
C ALA A 220 8.41 5.83 30.74
N LEU A 221 7.21 6.41 30.81
CA LEU A 221 7.02 7.86 30.81
C LEU A 221 7.66 8.53 32.01
N SER A 222 7.48 7.96 33.21
CA SER A 222 8.08 8.50 34.45
C SER A 222 9.61 8.50 34.39
N ILE A 223 10.22 7.41 33.88
CA ILE A 223 11.67 7.32 33.70
C ILE A 223 12.14 8.32 32.65
N PHE A 224 11.43 8.40 31.52
CA PHE A 224 11.77 9.35 30.46
C PHE A 224 11.76 10.79 30.95
N ASP A 225 10.69 11.19 31.64
CA ASP A 225 10.57 12.55 32.19
C ASP A 225 11.62 12.83 33.27
N ALA A 226 11.87 11.88 34.18
CA ALA A 226 12.88 12.01 35.23
C ALA A 226 14.30 12.15 34.67
N THR A 227 14.57 11.52 33.52
CA THR A 227 15.89 11.53 32.88
C THR A 227 16.04 12.58 31.77
N ARG A 228 15.05 13.46 31.59
CA ARG A 228 15.01 14.48 30.53
C ARG A 228 16.29 15.31 30.42
N LYS A 229 16.92 15.63 31.57
CA LYS A 229 18.18 16.37 31.63
C LYS A 229 19.37 15.62 31.04
N PHE A 230 19.28 14.30 30.95
CA PHE A 230 20.38 13.46 30.46
C PHE A 230 20.25 13.13 28.96
N HIS A 231 19.02 12.91 28.47
CA HIS A 231 18.82 12.53 27.08
C HIS A 231 18.54 13.73 26.15
N GLY A 232 18.11 14.89 26.67
CA GLY A 232 17.87 16.10 25.87
C GLY A 232 16.75 16.00 24.83
N MET A 233 15.98 14.90 24.84
CA MET A 233 14.80 14.70 23.98
C MET A 233 13.60 15.35 24.66
N GLY A 234 12.94 16.24 23.96
CA GLY A 234 11.82 17.02 24.48
C GLY A 234 10.52 16.75 23.81
#